data_e36e3c7858e4316b63a4760cae4092f0
#
_entry.id   e36e3c7858e4316b63a4760cae4092f0
#
_cell.length_a   1.000
_cell.length_b   1.000
_cell.length_c   1.000
_cell.angle_alpha   90.00
_cell.angle_beta   90.00
_cell.angle_gamma   90.00
#
_symmetry.space_group_name_H-M   'P 1'
#
loop_
_entity.id
_entity.type
_entity.pdbx_description
1 polymer ?
#
loop_
_entity_poly.entity_id
_entity_poly.type
_entity_poly.pdbx_seq_one_letter_code
_entity_poly.pdbx_strand_id
1 'polypeptide(L)'
;MIDPLTALSVAATAVGQIKKLLNDGRDIGGALAKFAGAVSDVNRAAEKVKDPSIWKSLTGSAEEEALQIFAAQKKLQAMRRDVETMISYTYGQKGLEDYKETLRRVKAERQKTKYRQEELKEALIFWSVTVMIILSGITGLVFVIYFLGRSQGKW
;
A
#
# COMPACT_ATOMS: atom_id res chain seq x y z
N MET A 1 -8.88 2.14 -0.67
CA MET A 1 -7.97 2.34 0.48
C MET A 1 -8.41 1.39 1.56
N ILE A 2 -7.50 0.65 2.18
CA ILE A 2 -7.87 -0.20 3.33
C ILE A 2 -7.81 0.70 4.56
N ASP A 3 -8.93 0.79 5.28
CA ASP A 3 -9.05 1.50 6.53
C ASP A 3 -8.12 0.85 7.59
N PRO A 4 -7.37 1.64 8.40
CA PRO A 4 -6.49 1.12 9.44
C PRO A 4 -7.18 0.18 10.44
N LEU A 5 -8.45 0.44 10.75
CA LEU A 5 -9.24 -0.41 11.63
C LEU A 5 -9.56 -1.77 10.98
N THR A 6 -9.88 -1.77 9.68
CA THR A 6 -10.08 -3.00 8.91
C THR A 6 -8.79 -3.83 8.84
N ALA A 7 -7.64 -3.18 8.60
CA ALA A 7 -6.35 -3.86 8.61
C ALA A 7 -6.01 -4.44 10.00
N LEU A 8 -6.37 -3.73 11.07
CA LEU A 8 -6.20 -4.22 12.45
C LEU A 8 -7.08 -5.44 12.73
N SER A 9 -8.32 -5.48 12.26
CA SER A 9 -9.20 -6.64 12.41
C SER A 9 -8.67 -7.88 11.67
N VAL A 10 -8.13 -7.69 10.46
CA VAL A 10 -7.44 -8.74 9.70
C VAL A 10 -6.23 -9.27 10.45
N ALA A 11 -5.43 -8.36 11.07
CA ALA A 11 -4.30 -8.76 11.88
C ALA A 11 -4.74 -9.60 13.09
N ALA A 12 -5.78 -9.19 13.82
CA ALA A 12 -6.31 -9.91 14.98
C ALA A 12 -6.81 -11.31 14.59
N THR A 13 -7.53 -11.42 13.48
CA THR A 13 -8.00 -12.69 12.92
C THR A 13 -6.82 -13.60 12.55
N ALA A 14 -5.78 -13.03 11.91
CA ALA A 14 -4.58 -13.78 11.54
C ALA A 14 -3.83 -14.31 12.78
N VAL A 15 -3.71 -13.51 13.84
CA VAL A 15 -3.10 -13.95 15.13
C VAL A 15 -3.89 -15.09 15.74
N GLY A 16 -5.23 -15.02 15.75
CA GLY A 16 -6.09 -16.12 16.21
C GLY A 16 -5.89 -17.40 15.39
N GLN A 17 -5.76 -17.28 14.06
CA GLN A 17 -5.46 -18.42 13.18
C GLN A 17 -4.07 -18.99 13.47
N ILE A 18 -3.04 -18.15 13.65
CA ILE A 18 -1.68 -18.60 14.00
C ILE A 18 -1.72 -19.41 15.31
N LYS A 19 -2.37 -18.88 16.34
CA LYS A 19 -2.50 -19.57 17.63
C LYS A 19 -3.16 -20.92 17.49
N LYS A 20 -4.25 -21.01 16.75
CA LYS A 20 -4.95 -22.29 16.49
C LYS A 20 -4.07 -23.28 15.74
N LEU A 21 -3.44 -22.84 14.64
CA LEU A 21 -2.58 -23.70 13.82
C LEU A 21 -1.33 -24.19 14.57
N LEU A 22 -0.74 -23.34 15.45
CA LEU A 22 0.35 -23.73 16.31
C LEU A 22 -0.06 -24.84 17.29
N ASN A 23 -1.23 -24.69 17.92
CA ASN A 23 -1.76 -25.71 18.84
C ASN A 23 -2.08 -27.03 18.12
N ASP A 24 -2.52 -26.95 16.86
CA ASP A 24 -2.84 -28.11 16.02
C ASP A 24 -1.59 -28.72 15.34
N GLY A 25 -0.39 -28.14 15.55
CA GLY A 25 0.86 -28.59 14.90
C GLY A 25 0.85 -28.43 13.37
N ARG A 26 0.05 -27.49 12.84
CA ARG A 26 -0.14 -27.27 11.39
C ARG A 26 0.71 -26.11 10.90
N ASP A 27 0.92 -26.06 9.55
CA ASP A 27 1.63 -24.97 8.92
C ASP A 27 0.95 -23.60 9.13
N ILE A 28 1.73 -22.64 9.62
CA ILE A 28 1.30 -21.27 9.93
C ILE A 28 1.63 -20.27 8.81
N GLY A 29 2.32 -20.69 7.75
CA GLY A 29 2.84 -19.79 6.72
C GLY A 29 1.78 -18.88 6.10
N GLY A 30 0.61 -19.42 5.76
CA GLY A 30 -0.50 -18.65 5.20
C GLY A 30 -1.07 -17.60 6.17
N ALA A 31 -1.18 -17.94 7.46
CA ALA A 31 -1.66 -17.02 8.49
C ALA A 31 -0.61 -15.91 8.77
N LEU A 32 0.67 -16.25 8.78
CA LEU A 32 1.77 -15.29 8.90
C LEU A 32 1.80 -14.30 7.74
N ALA A 33 1.57 -14.76 6.51
CA ALA A 33 1.51 -13.90 5.33
C ALA A 33 0.35 -12.89 5.43
N LYS A 34 -0.82 -13.31 5.90
CA LYS A 34 -1.96 -12.42 6.16
C LYS A 34 -1.65 -11.38 7.25
N PHE A 35 -1.03 -11.81 8.34
CA PHE A 35 -0.60 -10.92 9.41
C PHE A 35 0.42 -9.88 8.91
N ALA A 36 1.46 -10.31 8.20
CA ALA A 36 2.46 -9.42 7.60
C ALA A 36 1.83 -8.42 6.63
N GLY A 37 0.79 -8.85 5.90
CA GLY A 37 -0.02 -8.00 5.04
C GLY A 37 -0.69 -6.88 5.81
N ALA A 38 -1.43 -7.22 6.83
CA ALA A 38 -2.15 -6.26 7.67
C ALA A 38 -1.20 -5.27 8.36
N VAL A 39 -0.05 -5.74 8.87
CA VAL A 39 1.01 -4.87 9.42
C VAL A 39 1.51 -3.86 8.37
N SER A 40 1.73 -4.30 7.14
CA SER A 40 2.17 -3.42 6.06
C SER A 40 1.11 -2.35 5.73
N ASP A 41 -0.17 -2.70 5.76
CA ASP A 41 -1.26 -1.78 5.41
C ASP A 41 -1.44 -0.69 6.47
N VAL A 42 -1.36 -1.03 7.77
CA VAL A 42 -1.39 -0.03 8.86
C VAL A 42 -0.16 0.88 8.84
N ASN A 43 1.02 0.33 8.60
CA ASN A 43 2.23 1.16 8.48
C ASN A 43 2.14 2.14 7.30
N ARG A 44 1.56 1.72 6.18
CA ARG A 44 1.31 2.60 5.04
C ARG A 44 0.34 3.72 5.37
N ALA A 45 -0.74 3.43 6.09
CA ALA A 45 -1.66 4.45 6.57
C ALA A 45 -0.93 5.47 7.45
N ALA A 46 -0.06 5.01 8.33
CA ALA A 46 0.74 5.87 9.20
C ALA A 46 1.77 6.73 8.44
N GLU A 47 2.40 6.19 7.39
CA GLU A 47 3.30 6.97 6.53
C GLU A 47 2.57 8.10 5.81
N LYS A 48 1.35 7.86 5.34
CA LYS A 48 0.53 8.89 4.67
C LYS A 48 0.16 10.04 5.59
N VAL A 49 -0.15 9.75 6.85
CA VAL A 49 -0.47 10.80 7.84
C VAL A 49 0.74 11.66 8.20
N LYS A 50 1.97 11.16 7.99
CA LYS A 50 3.19 11.94 8.19
C LYS A 50 3.51 12.91 7.04
N ASP A 51 2.83 12.80 5.90
CA ASP A 51 3.05 13.69 4.77
C ASP A 51 2.43 15.07 5.02
N PRO A 52 3.23 16.16 5.12
CA PRO A 52 2.72 17.49 5.44
C PRO A 52 1.77 18.07 4.39
N SER A 53 1.73 17.52 3.17
CA SER A 53 0.82 17.94 2.11
C SER A 53 -0.63 17.56 2.42
N ILE A 54 -0.84 16.50 3.16
CA ILE A 54 -2.16 15.99 3.56
C ILE A 54 -2.69 16.75 4.78
N TRP A 55 -1.81 17.20 5.67
CA TRP A 55 -2.19 17.97 6.87
C TRP A 55 -2.88 19.30 6.56
N LYS A 56 -2.56 19.94 5.45
CA LYS A 56 -3.19 21.21 5.04
C LYS A 56 -4.64 21.06 4.55
N SER A 57 -5.06 19.86 4.23
CA SER A 57 -6.40 19.55 3.68
C SER A 57 -7.42 19.08 4.74
N LEU A 58 -6.99 18.76 5.95
CA LEU A 58 -7.78 18.08 6.97
C LEU A 58 -7.99 18.97 8.20
N THR A 59 -8.85 19.97 8.06
CA THR A 59 -9.35 20.74 9.22
C THR A 59 -10.35 19.88 10.02
N GLY A 60 -9.98 19.48 11.22
CA GLY A 60 -10.90 18.99 12.26
C GLY A 60 -10.95 17.47 12.51
N SER A 61 -10.70 16.60 11.50
CA SER A 61 -10.71 15.13 11.69
C SER A 61 -9.31 14.50 11.71
N ALA A 62 -8.27 15.27 11.40
CA ALA A 62 -6.90 14.77 11.25
C ALA A 62 -6.29 14.28 12.56
N GLU A 63 -6.62 14.91 13.67
CA GLU A 63 -6.13 14.49 14.98
C GLU A 63 -6.74 13.16 15.41
N GLU A 64 -8.04 12.98 15.16
CA GLU A 64 -8.73 11.74 15.47
C GLU A 64 -8.22 10.58 14.60
N GLU A 65 -8.02 10.81 13.30
CA GLU A 65 -7.44 9.82 12.40
C GLU A 65 -6.00 9.45 12.81
N ALA A 66 -5.18 10.45 13.18
CA ALA A 66 -3.83 10.22 13.66
C ALA A 66 -3.81 9.40 14.97
N LEU A 67 -4.73 9.69 15.92
CA LEU A 67 -4.87 8.93 17.15
C LEU A 67 -5.31 7.48 16.89
N GLN A 68 -6.26 7.26 15.98
CA GLN A 68 -6.71 5.93 15.58
C GLN A 68 -5.57 5.11 14.95
N ILE A 69 -4.78 5.73 14.05
CA ILE A 69 -3.62 5.09 13.44
C ILE A 69 -2.55 4.78 14.49
N PHE A 70 -2.27 5.70 15.40
CA PHE A 70 -1.32 5.47 16.48
C PHE A 70 -1.76 4.31 17.39
N ALA A 71 -3.04 4.28 17.79
CA ALA A 71 -3.60 3.19 18.58
C ALA A 71 -3.53 1.85 17.84
N ALA A 72 -3.84 1.84 16.53
CA ALA A 72 -3.72 0.67 15.69
C ALA A 72 -2.27 0.16 15.59
N GLN A 73 -1.29 1.07 15.44
CA GLN A 73 0.13 0.70 15.45
C GLN A 73 0.58 0.08 16.77
N LYS A 74 0.18 0.66 17.91
CA LYS A 74 0.50 0.11 19.24
C LYS A 74 -0.08 -1.27 19.43
N LYS A 75 -1.35 -1.47 19.03
CA LYS A 75 -2.02 -2.76 19.11
C LYS A 75 -1.37 -3.81 18.20
N LEU A 76 -0.99 -3.44 16.99
CA LEU A 76 -0.22 -4.31 16.09
C LEU A 76 1.15 -4.69 16.65
N GLN A 77 1.83 -3.75 17.30
CA GLN A 77 3.11 -4.03 17.94
C GLN A 77 2.98 -5.03 19.08
N ALA A 78 1.90 -4.95 19.87
CA ALA A 78 1.59 -5.95 20.90
C ALA A 78 1.31 -7.32 20.26
N MET A 79 0.43 -7.39 19.26
CA MET A 79 0.13 -8.64 18.54
C MET A 79 1.38 -9.27 17.91
N ARG A 80 2.29 -8.45 17.39
CA ARG A 80 3.56 -8.95 16.84
C ARG A 80 4.42 -9.61 17.91
N ARG A 81 4.53 -9.01 19.10
CA ARG A 81 5.25 -9.62 20.23
C ARG A 81 4.61 -10.93 20.65
N ASP A 82 3.28 -10.99 20.70
CA ASP A 82 2.56 -12.21 21.03
C ASP A 82 2.86 -13.34 20.02
N VAL A 83 2.83 -13.03 18.72
CA VAL A 83 3.20 -14.00 17.67
C VAL A 83 4.66 -14.44 17.81
N GLU A 84 5.60 -13.52 18.03
CA GLU A 84 7.03 -13.84 18.23
C GLU A 84 7.23 -14.75 19.44
N THR A 85 6.52 -14.48 20.54
CA THR A 85 6.55 -15.30 21.75
C THR A 85 5.99 -16.70 21.49
N MET A 86 4.84 -16.81 20.83
CA MET A 86 4.23 -18.10 20.50
C MET A 86 5.14 -18.95 19.62
N ILE A 87 5.75 -18.35 18.58
CA ILE A 87 6.67 -19.04 17.68
C ILE A 87 7.92 -19.48 18.43
N SER A 88 8.48 -18.62 19.28
CA SER A 88 9.65 -18.96 20.11
C SER A 88 9.37 -20.12 21.06
N TYR A 89 8.18 -20.17 21.63
CA TYR A 89 7.75 -21.27 22.52
C TYR A 89 7.58 -22.59 21.77
N THR A 90 7.01 -22.56 20.56
CA THR A 90 6.65 -23.77 19.80
C THR A 90 7.82 -24.33 19.00
N TYR A 91 8.60 -23.44 18.34
CA TYR A 91 9.67 -23.83 17.42
C TYR A 91 11.06 -23.42 17.88
N GLY A 92 11.18 -22.81 19.07
CA GLY A 92 12.44 -22.32 19.61
C GLY A 92 13.03 -21.13 18.85
N GLN A 93 14.30 -20.85 19.11
CA GLN A 93 15.02 -19.72 18.49
C GLN A 93 15.13 -19.83 16.97
N LYS A 94 15.35 -21.05 16.46
CA LYS A 94 15.45 -21.29 15.02
C LYS A 94 14.14 -20.92 14.30
N GLY A 95 13.00 -21.32 14.85
CA GLY A 95 11.69 -20.95 14.29
C GLY A 95 11.43 -19.44 14.32
N LEU A 96 11.95 -18.74 15.32
CA LEU A 96 11.86 -17.27 15.39
C LEU A 96 12.73 -16.59 14.30
N GLU A 97 13.90 -17.14 14.02
CA GLU A 97 14.77 -16.65 12.94
C GLU A 97 14.14 -16.86 11.56
N ASP A 98 13.62 -18.05 11.30
CA ASP A 98 12.91 -18.40 10.07
C ASP A 98 11.68 -17.49 9.87
N TYR A 99 10.94 -17.18 10.93
CA TYR A 99 9.84 -16.22 10.91
C TYR A 99 10.30 -14.82 10.53
N LYS A 100 11.37 -14.32 11.16
CA LYS A 100 11.94 -13.00 10.85
C LYS A 100 12.43 -12.91 9.40
N GLU A 101 13.05 -13.97 8.90
CA GLU A 101 13.48 -14.05 7.50
C GLU A 101 12.29 -14.02 6.55
N THR A 102 11.26 -14.82 6.82
CA THR A 102 10.01 -14.82 6.04
C THR A 102 9.36 -13.44 6.00
N LEU A 103 9.30 -12.74 7.14
CA LEU A 103 8.81 -11.35 7.17
C LEU A 103 9.65 -10.40 6.30
N ARG A 104 10.97 -10.55 6.31
CA ARG A 104 11.87 -9.75 5.47
C ARG A 104 11.63 -10.00 3.99
N ARG A 105 11.49 -11.29 3.58
CA ARG A 105 11.18 -11.67 2.19
C ARG A 105 9.86 -11.08 1.73
N VAL A 106 8.80 -11.26 2.49
CA VAL A 106 7.46 -10.71 2.17
C VAL A 106 7.49 -9.19 2.03
N LYS A 107 8.21 -8.48 2.92
CA LYS A 107 8.39 -7.03 2.80
C LYS A 107 9.14 -6.64 1.54
N ALA A 108 10.24 -7.33 1.22
CA ALA A 108 11.05 -7.07 0.02
C ALA A 108 10.26 -7.31 -1.28
N GLU A 109 9.49 -8.41 -1.35
CA GLU A 109 8.63 -8.71 -2.51
C GLU A 109 7.54 -7.65 -2.70
N ARG A 110 6.89 -7.22 -1.61
CA ARG A 110 5.89 -6.15 -1.67
C ARG A 110 6.48 -4.81 -2.07
N GLN A 111 7.70 -4.48 -1.65
CA GLN A 111 8.40 -3.28 -2.12
C GLN A 111 8.67 -3.35 -3.62
N LYS A 112 9.20 -4.47 -4.13
CA LYS A 112 9.44 -4.65 -5.57
C LYS A 112 8.17 -4.50 -6.39
N THR A 113 7.05 -5.06 -5.93
CA THR A 113 5.76 -4.93 -6.60
C THR A 113 5.26 -3.49 -6.61
N LYS A 114 5.51 -2.73 -5.53
CA LYS A 114 5.16 -1.30 -5.47
C LYS A 114 5.98 -0.46 -6.46
N TYR A 115 7.30 -0.65 -6.51
CA TYR A 115 8.16 0.05 -7.48
C TYR A 115 7.70 -0.18 -8.91
N ARG A 116 7.38 -1.43 -9.27
CA ARG A 116 6.82 -1.73 -10.61
C ARG A 116 5.48 -1.03 -10.87
N GLN A 117 4.60 -0.93 -9.88
CA GLN A 117 3.33 -0.23 -10.05
C GLN A 117 3.49 1.29 -10.16
N GLU A 118 4.46 1.87 -9.47
CA GLU A 118 4.79 3.30 -9.56
C GLU A 118 5.42 3.62 -10.91
N GLU A 119 6.39 2.83 -11.39
CA GLU A 119 6.98 2.95 -12.72
C GLU A 119 5.92 2.85 -13.83
N LEU A 120 4.97 1.91 -13.72
CA LEU A 120 3.89 1.77 -14.69
C LEU A 120 2.94 2.97 -14.67
N LYS A 121 2.64 3.54 -13.50
CA LYS A 121 1.80 4.75 -13.39
C LYS A 121 2.50 5.96 -13.98
N GLU A 122 3.77 6.16 -13.70
CA GLU A 122 4.56 7.25 -14.26
C GLU A 122 4.66 7.12 -15.80
N ALA A 123 4.90 5.91 -16.31
CA ALA A 123 4.89 5.66 -17.74
C ALA A 123 3.52 5.93 -18.37
N LEU A 124 2.41 5.53 -17.75
CA LEU A 124 1.07 5.80 -18.23
C LEU A 124 0.74 7.30 -18.24
N ILE A 125 1.14 8.03 -17.20
CA ILE A 125 0.94 9.48 -17.13
C ILE A 125 1.75 10.16 -18.24
N PHE A 126 3.00 9.79 -18.41
CA PHE A 126 3.86 10.34 -19.47
C PHE A 126 3.27 10.08 -20.86
N TRP A 127 2.82 8.85 -21.14
CA TRP A 127 2.18 8.49 -22.40
C TRP A 127 0.87 9.26 -22.64
N SER A 128 0.04 9.41 -21.61
CA SER A 128 -1.23 10.14 -21.73
C SER A 128 -1.02 11.62 -22.04
N VAL A 129 -0.04 12.27 -21.40
CA VAL A 129 0.32 13.66 -21.65
C VAL A 129 0.88 13.81 -23.07
N THR A 130 1.75 12.90 -23.51
CA THR A 130 2.33 12.93 -24.86
C THR A 130 1.25 12.80 -25.93
N VAL A 131 0.30 11.88 -25.77
CA VAL A 131 -0.83 11.71 -26.69
C VAL A 131 -1.70 12.97 -26.74
N MET A 132 -1.96 13.60 -25.59
CA MET A 132 -2.75 14.84 -25.52
C MET A 132 -2.07 16.00 -26.27
N ILE A 133 -0.76 16.14 -26.15
CA ILE A 133 0.02 17.17 -26.86
C ILE A 133 -0.04 16.95 -28.37
N ILE A 134 0.12 15.70 -28.82
CA ILE A 134 0.06 15.36 -30.26
C ILE A 134 -1.34 15.66 -30.84
N LEU A 135 -2.41 15.25 -30.15
CA LEU A 135 -3.78 15.52 -30.56
C LEU A 135 -4.08 17.04 -30.64
N SER A 136 -3.62 17.80 -29.66
CA SER A 136 -3.75 19.25 -29.64
C SER A 136 -3.03 19.91 -30.83
N GLY A 137 -1.80 19.43 -31.13
CA GLY A 137 -1.01 19.92 -32.27
C GLY A 137 -1.70 19.64 -33.62
N ILE A 138 -2.23 18.44 -33.81
CA ILE A 138 -2.96 18.07 -35.04
C ILE A 138 -4.21 18.92 -35.19
N THR A 139 -4.99 19.11 -34.13
CA THR A 139 -6.20 19.94 -34.16
C THR A 139 -5.87 21.38 -34.49
N GLY A 140 -4.79 21.94 -33.94
CA GLY A 140 -4.30 23.28 -34.25
C GLY A 140 -3.90 23.43 -35.72
N LEU A 141 -3.18 22.46 -36.28
CA LEU A 141 -2.80 22.45 -37.70
C LEU A 141 -4.00 22.40 -38.63
N VAL A 142 -4.98 21.55 -38.37
CA VAL A 142 -6.23 21.45 -39.14
C VAL A 142 -6.99 22.77 -39.10
N PHE A 143 -7.07 23.40 -37.93
CA PHE A 143 -7.72 24.70 -37.77
C PHE A 143 -7.03 25.80 -38.59
N VAL A 144 -5.70 25.86 -38.56
CA VAL A 144 -4.93 26.83 -39.35
C VAL A 144 -5.13 26.62 -40.85
N ILE A 145 -5.08 25.38 -41.33
CA ILE A 145 -5.31 25.06 -42.75
C ILE A 145 -6.72 25.44 -43.17
N TYR A 146 -7.72 25.13 -42.35
CA TYR A 146 -9.12 25.50 -42.62
C TYR A 146 -9.31 27.01 -42.66
N PHE A 147 -8.73 27.75 -41.74
CA PHE A 147 -8.84 29.20 -41.69
C PHE A 147 -8.16 29.90 -42.88
N LEU A 148 -6.95 29.42 -43.25
CA LEU A 148 -6.24 29.93 -44.44
C LEU A 148 -7.00 29.63 -45.76
N GLY A 149 -7.54 28.42 -45.87
CA GLY A 149 -8.35 28.03 -47.04
C GLY A 149 -9.59 28.92 -47.21
N ARG A 150 -10.26 29.23 -46.09
CA ARG A 150 -11.42 30.13 -46.08
C ARG A 150 -11.04 31.59 -46.38
N SER A 151 -9.92 32.07 -45.87
CA SER A 151 -9.42 33.44 -46.12
C SER A 151 -9.01 33.66 -47.58
N GLN A 152 -8.58 32.62 -48.29
CA GLN A 152 -8.21 32.70 -49.71
C GLN A 152 -9.38 32.44 -50.68
N GLY A 153 -10.61 32.29 -50.18
CA GLY A 153 -11.80 32.11 -51.00
C GLY A 153 -11.85 30.82 -51.84
N LYS A 154 -11.06 29.81 -51.43
CA LYS A 154 -10.98 28.53 -52.14
C LYS A 154 -11.90 27.43 -51.57
N TRP A 155 -12.68 27.78 -50.55
CA TRP A 155 -13.67 26.88 -49.91
C TRP A 155 -14.95 27.67 -49.59
#